data_4f9aae13a80a2c6bb4025999ad5746b9
#
_entry.id   4f9aae13a80a2c6bb4025999ad5746b9
#
_cell.length_a   1.000
_cell.length_b   1.000
_cell.length_c   1.000
_cell.angle_alpha   90.00
_cell.angle_beta   90.00
_cell.angle_gamma   90.00
#
_symmetry.space_group_name_H-M   'P 1'
#
loop_
_entity.id
_entity.type
_entity.pdbx_description
1 polymer ?
#
loop_
_entity_poly.entity_id
_entity_poly.type
_entity_poly.pdbx_seq_one_letter_code
_entity_poly.pdbx_strand_id
1 'polypeptide(L)'
;MSNTSGNETVRMNIRRLRKERGITQEVLAKKAQIERATISKYESGKLTPTPDNLTAIEEALKVPAGTLAQKVAIAIPDTSALLRNKRLINLLLEDYSQVIIADVVIMELSRFKNKRINRYSSGQDKRQKKIASQTMSMIDEYLLRYKGRLIKKDTRQYDVSKNLGVSEEDQRIVELAKDVRKQTSRVVDIIHNDKDIPLLADETIDTLYLEDYMAKRSNTEGNYQDILDLDMVFGKDLERYDVAAKQMDLDAFLPDGMTLLISCIRCNEPEKIEERTGSPDGRRIPEPLIQKKIRFLLEHGADPNKPDSNQYCHTPLEHCLEKYQDRRDAGDDPAFEEFCILLEYGADYNKCSVDETQPSDKRISEINEGNTPLMIACYHGKVKYVEKLCSLPDICINAQDCNGYTALIKCAVARWNRKNQGKRYDRYEKLYYFLKDEMHADTLIRDRNNRTAQDWWDRPTELEEEDEND
;
A
#
# COMPACT_ATOMS: atom_id res chain seq x y z
N MET A 1 19.71 13.29 13.22
CA MET A 1 18.94 13.37 11.95
C MET A 1 17.71 14.27 12.08
N SER A 2 17.81 15.44 12.71
CA SER A 2 16.68 16.36 13.00
C SER A 2 16.74 17.70 12.26
N ASN A 3 17.62 17.85 11.25
CA ASN A 3 17.88 19.16 10.63
C ASN A 3 17.10 19.43 9.31
N THR A 4 16.48 18.46 8.68
CA THR A 4 15.84 18.63 7.37
C THR A 4 14.45 19.28 7.48
N SER A 5 13.63 18.90 8.45
CA SER A 5 12.28 19.48 8.68
C SER A 5 12.32 20.97 9.07
N GLY A 6 13.33 21.38 9.86
CA GLY A 6 13.54 22.78 10.22
C GLY A 6 13.87 23.67 9.02
N ASN A 7 14.66 23.19 8.08
CA ASN A 7 15.07 23.91 6.90
C ASN A 7 13.94 24.16 5.89
N GLU A 8 13.04 23.20 5.76
CA GLU A 8 11.87 23.34 4.87
C GLU A 8 10.87 24.38 5.41
N THR A 9 10.60 24.33 6.70
CA THR A 9 9.76 25.35 7.37
C THR A 9 10.30 26.75 7.15
N VAL A 10 11.61 26.94 7.31
CA VAL A 10 12.31 28.23 7.07
C VAL A 10 12.16 28.67 5.63
N ARG A 11 12.42 27.80 4.66
CA ARG A 11 12.28 28.08 3.22
C ARG A 11 10.89 28.56 2.87
N MET A 12 9.87 27.82 3.30
CA MET A 12 8.48 28.14 3.04
C MET A 12 8.09 29.48 3.68
N ASN A 13 8.50 29.71 4.92
CA ASN A 13 8.19 30.95 5.63
C ASN A 13 8.86 32.18 5.00
N ILE A 14 10.11 32.08 4.53
CA ILE A 14 10.77 33.18 3.82
C ILE A 14 9.95 33.55 2.57
N ARG A 15 9.63 32.58 1.71
CA ARG A 15 8.88 32.81 0.49
C ARG A 15 7.48 33.35 0.75
N ARG A 16 6.75 32.78 1.72
CA ARG A 16 5.40 33.17 2.12
C ARG A 16 5.36 34.60 2.64
N LEU A 17 6.14 34.88 3.71
CA LEU A 17 6.16 36.20 4.35
C LEU A 17 6.62 37.32 3.39
N ARG A 18 7.53 37.00 2.47
CA ARG A 18 7.91 37.92 1.39
C ARG A 18 6.74 38.24 0.47
N LYS A 19 6.00 37.21 0.01
CA LYS A 19 4.82 37.38 -0.85
C LYS A 19 3.70 38.13 -0.16
N GLU A 20 3.40 37.78 1.08
CA GLU A 20 2.37 38.48 1.89
C GLU A 20 2.65 39.97 2.04
N ARG A 21 3.91 40.35 2.02
CA ARG A 21 4.31 41.79 2.07
C ARG A 21 4.41 42.44 0.69
N GLY A 22 4.07 41.71 -0.38
CA GLY A 22 4.14 42.23 -1.73
C GLY A 22 5.55 42.61 -2.22
N ILE A 23 6.62 42.10 -1.59
CA ILE A 23 8.00 42.46 -1.96
C ILE A 23 8.65 41.41 -2.83
N THR A 24 9.51 41.84 -3.76
CA THR A 24 10.28 40.95 -4.62
C THR A 24 11.47 40.35 -3.87
N GLN A 25 12.06 39.28 -4.41
CA GLN A 25 13.30 38.71 -3.87
C GLN A 25 14.44 39.73 -3.83
N GLU A 26 14.47 40.64 -4.79
CA GLU A 26 15.45 41.72 -4.87
C GLU A 26 15.28 42.75 -3.74
N VAL A 27 14.06 43.13 -3.46
CA VAL A 27 13.74 44.05 -2.34
C VAL A 27 14.07 43.42 -0.99
N LEU A 28 13.75 42.12 -0.81
CA LEU A 28 14.10 41.39 0.39
C LEU A 28 15.62 41.30 0.55
N ALA A 29 16.32 40.93 -0.49
CA ALA A 29 17.76 40.83 -0.55
C ALA A 29 18.47 42.13 -0.16
N LYS A 30 17.99 43.25 -0.72
CA LYS A 30 18.53 44.58 -0.37
C LYS A 30 18.28 44.95 1.10
N LYS A 31 17.09 44.66 1.63
CA LYS A 31 16.76 44.94 3.05
C LYS A 31 17.52 44.05 4.03
N ALA A 32 17.71 42.78 3.71
CA ALA A 32 18.45 41.83 4.53
C ALA A 32 19.98 41.89 4.31
N GLN A 33 20.46 42.72 3.39
CA GLN A 33 21.87 42.80 2.98
C GLN A 33 22.48 41.46 2.53
N ILE A 34 21.65 40.67 1.84
CA ILE A 34 22.00 39.36 1.30
C ILE A 34 21.88 39.39 -0.24
N GLU A 35 22.74 38.69 -0.96
CA GLU A 35 22.62 38.62 -2.41
C GLU A 35 21.28 38.01 -2.84
N ARG A 36 20.67 38.55 -3.90
CA ARG A 36 19.41 38.03 -4.47
C ARG A 36 19.51 36.54 -4.84
N ALA A 37 20.65 36.11 -5.40
CA ALA A 37 20.89 34.72 -5.74
C ALA A 37 20.85 33.81 -4.49
N THR A 38 21.30 34.30 -3.36
CA THR A 38 21.26 33.58 -2.08
C THR A 38 19.85 33.49 -1.54
N ILE A 39 19.05 34.56 -1.59
CA ILE A 39 17.61 34.51 -1.23
C ILE A 39 16.87 33.51 -2.13
N SER A 40 17.14 33.49 -3.45
CA SER A 40 16.57 32.54 -4.36
C SER A 40 16.95 31.08 -4.03
N LYS A 41 18.20 30.83 -3.62
CA LYS A 41 18.65 29.51 -3.15
C LYS A 41 17.96 29.10 -1.83
N TYR A 42 17.74 30.03 -0.91
CA TYR A 42 16.98 29.78 0.32
C TYR A 42 15.52 29.42 0.01
N GLU A 43 14.82 30.20 -0.81
CA GLU A 43 13.43 29.93 -1.19
C GLU A 43 13.25 28.67 -2.06
N SER A 44 14.29 28.23 -2.77
CA SER A 44 14.28 26.99 -3.55
C SER A 44 14.77 25.75 -2.75
N GLY A 45 15.24 25.92 -1.52
CA GLY A 45 15.80 24.85 -0.71
C GLY A 45 17.18 24.37 -1.10
N LYS A 46 17.85 25.03 -2.07
CA LYS A 46 19.21 24.68 -2.51
C LYS A 46 20.30 25.10 -1.51
N LEU A 47 19.95 25.94 -0.56
CA LEU A 47 20.86 26.40 0.48
C LEU A 47 20.07 26.64 1.77
N THR A 48 20.67 26.29 2.91
CA THR A 48 20.11 26.57 4.24
C THR A 48 20.66 27.90 4.74
N PRO A 49 19.80 28.83 5.23
CA PRO A 49 20.26 30.06 5.84
C PRO A 49 21.10 29.82 7.10
N THR A 50 22.16 30.59 7.27
CA THR A 50 22.87 30.65 8.54
C THR A 50 21.99 31.37 9.60
N PRO A 51 22.27 31.21 10.91
CA PRO A 51 21.56 31.93 11.96
C PRO A 51 21.55 33.46 11.75
N ASP A 52 22.69 34.03 11.35
CA ASP A 52 22.79 35.45 11.08
C ASP A 52 21.91 35.89 9.89
N ASN A 53 21.90 35.11 8.82
CA ASN A 53 21.06 35.40 7.67
C ASN A 53 19.55 35.21 7.99
N LEU A 54 19.21 34.27 8.86
CA LEU A 54 17.84 34.16 9.36
C LEU A 54 17.40 35.41 10.10
N THR A 55 18.20 35.87 11.02
CA THR A 55 17.94 37.11 11.78
C THR A 55 17.80 38.32 10.85
N ALA A 56 18.72 38.48 9.90
CA ALA A 56 18.68 39.57 8.93
C ALA A 56 17.40 39.52 8.04
N ILE A 57 16.94 38.31 7.65
CA ILE A 57 15.71 38.13 6.88
C ILE A 57 14.48 38.43 7.75
N GLU A 58 14.46 38.02 9.03
CA GLU A 58 13.37 38.30 9.95
C GLU A 58 13.22 39.81 10.19
N GLU A 59 14.33 40.51 10.41
CA GLU A 59 14.36 41.99 10.53
C GLU A 59 13.87 42.64 9.24
N ALA A 60 14.38 42.23 8.07
CA ALA A 60 13.95 42.73 6.78
C ALA A 60 12.45 42.53 6.50
N LEU A 61 11.91 41.40 6.99
CA LEU A 61 10.48 41.07 6.95
C LEU A 61 9.69 41.69 8.11
N LYS A 62 10.31 42.36 9.05
CA LYS A 62 9.68 42.96 10.25
C LYS A 62 8.85 41.92 11.02
N VAL A 63 9.43 40.76 11.29
CA VAL A 63 8.81 39.71 12.12
C VAL A 63 9.68 39.47 13.36
N PRO A 64 9.11 38.96 14.46
CA PRO A 64 9.88 38.60 15.65
C PRO A 64 10.95 37.55 15.35
N ALA A 65 12.06 37.59 16.11
CA ALA A 65 13.11 36.60 16.00
C ALA A 65 12.57 35.17 16.22
N GLY A 66 13.03 34.22 15.39
CA GLY A 66 12.57 32.84 15.42
C GLY A 66 11.27 32.56 14.66
N THR A 67 10.63 33.59 14.08
CA THR A 67 9.37 33.44 13.31
C THR A 67 9.57 32.54 12.08
N LEU A 68 10.73 32.63 11.43
CA LEU A 68 11.01 31.82 10.24
C LEU A 68 11.20 30.33 10.55
N ALA A 69 11.59 30.00 11.77
CA ALA A 69 11.75 28.63 12.23
C ALA A 69 10.44 28.01 12.81
N GLN A 70 9.39 28.82 12.99
CA GLN A 70 8.13 28.33 13.55
C GLN A 70 7.22 27.73 12.48
N LYS A 71 6.64 26.60 12.78
CA LYS A 71 5.51 26.04 12.01
C LYS A 71 4.31 27.00 12.17
N VAL A 72 3.93 27.72 11.13
CA VAL A 72 2.96 28.82 11.21
C VAL A 72 1.61 28.48 10.62
N ALA A 73 1.53 27.45 9.81
CA ALA A 73 0.30 27.02 9.16
C ALA A 73 -0.65 26.26 10.09
N ILE A 74 -1.94 26.39 9.83
CA ILE A 74 -3.02 25.70 10.52
C ILE A 74 -3.65 24.73 9.51
N ALA A 75 -3.87 23.47 9.92
CA ALA A 75 -4.59 22.50 9.09
C ALA A 75 -6.02 22.31 9.57
N ILE A 76 -6.94 22.21 8.63
CA ILE A 76 -8.34 21.81 8.87
C ILE A 76 -8.63 20.59 7.99
N PRO A 77 -8.57 19.37 8.53
CA PRO A 77 -8.90 18.17 7.76
C PRO A 77 -10.41 18.03 7.62
N ASP A 78 -10.82 17.64 6.42
CA ASP A 78 -12.18 17.22 6.13
C ASP A 78 -12.41 15.75 6.49
N THR A 79 -13.68 15.35 6.62
CA THR A 79 -14.10 13.98 6.92
C THR A 79 -13.62 12.98 5.87
N SER A 80 -13.67 13.34 4.59
CA SER A 80 -13.28 12.48 3.49
C SER A 80 -11.79 12.12 3.54
N ALA A 81 -10.92 13.09 3.89
CA ALA A 81 -9.49 12.87 4.08
C ALA A 81 -9.21 11.99 5.32
N LEU A 82 -9.91 12.24 6.44
CA LEU A 82 -9.76 11.46 7.67
C LEU A 82 -10.22 10.00 7.52
N LEU A 83 -11.25 9.74 6.72
CA LEU A 83 -11.74 8.39 6.44
C LEU A 83 -10.82 7.61 5.49
N ARG A 84 -9.96 8.28 4.74
CA ARG A 84 -8.97 7.64 3.87
C ARG A 84 -7.65 7.33 4.57
N ASN A 85 -7.20 8.21 5.46
CA ASN A 85 -5.93 8.02 6.18
C ASN A 85 -6.12 8.11 7.69
N LYS A 86 -6.12 6.95 8.36
CA LYS A 86 -6.26 6.85 9.82
C LYS A 86 -5.15 7.55 10.61
N ARG A 87 -3.97 7.80 10.00
CA ARG A 87 -2.83 8.48 10.63
C ARG A 87 -2.79 9.98 10.34
N LEU A 88 -3.74 10.52 9.55
CA LEU A 88 -3.69 11.90 9.07
C LEU A 88 -3.53 12.91 10.19
N ILE A 89 -4.22 12.75 11.33
CA ILE A 89 -4.11 13.67 12.45
C ILE A 89 -2.69 13.72 13.01
N ASN A 90 -1.98 12.57 13.10
CA ASN A 90 -0.59 12.54 13.56
C ASN A 90 0.30 13.31 12.60
N LEU A 91 0.17 13.04 11.30
CA LEU A 91 0.93 13.69 10.26
C LEU A 91 0.71 15.22 10.27
N LEU A 92 -0.54 15.64 10.41
CA LEU A 92 -0.87 17.07 10.51
C LEU A 92 -0.28 17.71 11.77
N LEU A 93 -0.31 17.02 12.91
CA LEU A 93 0.32 17.51 14.14
C LEU A 93 1.86 17.60 14.06
N GLU A 94 2.48 16.82 13.18
CA GLU A 94 3.91 16.94 12.91
C GLU A 94 4.21 18.15 12.03
N ASP A 95 3.39 18.43 11.00
CA ASP A 95 3.69 19.42 9.97
C ASP A 95 3.13 20.82 10.28
N TYR A 96 2.03 20.90 10.99
CA TYR A 96 1.34 22.15 11.28
C TYR A 96 1.51 22.59 12.73
N SER A 97 1.46 23.90 12.95
CA SER A 97 1.49 24.46 14.31
C SER A 97 0.21 24.14 15.10
N GLN A 98 -0.91 24.01 14.38
CA GLN A 98 -2.21 23.73 14.95
C GLN A 98 -3.09 22.96 13.94
N VAL A 99 -3.88 22.03 14.47
CA VAL A 99 -4.89 21.29 13.72
C VAL A 99 -6.26 21.61 14.30
N ILE A 100 -7.19 22.03 13.47
CA ILE A 100 -8.54 22.36 13.88
C ILE A 100 -9.51 21.33 13.31
N ILE A 101 -10.26 20.68 14.20
CA ILE A 101 -11.33 19.77 13.80
C ILE A 101 -12.66 20.52 13.93
N ALA A 102 -13.34 20.72 12.80
CA ALA A 102 -14.67 21.30 12.77
C ALA A 102 -15.69 20.36 13.42
N ASP A 103 -16.69 20.91 14.10
CA ASP A 103 -17.75 20.11 14.72
C ASP A 103 -18.56 19.30 13.69
N VAL A 104 -18.75 19.83 12.48
CA VAL A 104 -19.40 19.10 11.36
C VAL A 104 -18.64 17.82 11.01
N VAL A 105 -17.31 17.86 11.03
CA VAL A 105 -16.46 16.67 10.81
C VAL A 105 -16.70 15.61 11.91
N ILE A 106 -16.78 16.04 13.17
CA ILE A 106 -17.10 15.16 14.30
C ILE A 106 -18.50 14.54 14.14
N MET A 107 -19.49 15.35 13.70
CA MET A 107 -20.85 14.84 13.48
C MET A 107 -20.89 13.80 12.36
N GLU A 108 -20.18 14.03 11.26
CA GLU A 108 -20.12 13.06 10.17
C GLU A 108 -19.38 11.78 10.57
N LEU A 109 -18.22 11.88 11.23
CA LEU A 109 -17.53 10.71 11.78
C LEU A 109 -18.44 9.94 12.75
N SER A 110 -19.26 10.65 13.57
CA SER A 110 -20.25 10.02 14.45
C SER A 110 -21.33 9.28 13.67
N ARG A 111 -21.80 9.84 12.54
CA ARG A 111 -22.76 9.17 11.65
C ARG A 111 -22.19 7.87 11.12
N PHE A 112 -20.93 7.88 10.63
CA PHE A 112 -20.24 6.67 10.15
C PHE A 112 -20.02 5.64 11.28
N LYS A 113 -19.55 6.08 12.46
CA LYS A 113 -19.35 5.23 13.64
C LYS A 113 -20.65 4.53 14.07
N ASN A 114 -21.78 5.26 14.05
CA ASN A 114 -23.07 4.77 14.54
C ASN A 114 -23.91 4.10 13.44
N LYS A 115 -23.42 4.03 12.19
CA LYS A 115 -24.11 3.37 11.08
C LYS A 115 -24.40 1.90 11.45
N ARG A 116 -25.66 1.49 11.33
CA ARG A 116 -26.04 0.09 11.55
C ARG A 116 -25.45 -0.78 10.43
N ILE A 117 -24.60 -1.72 10.83
CA ILE A 117 -23.97 -2.69 9.95
C ILE A 117 -24.68 -4.03 10.12
N ASN A 118 -25.10 -4.64 9.01
CA ASN A 118 -25.67 -5.96 8.95
C ASN A 118 -24.88 -6.83 7.95
N ARG A 119 -25.28 -8.08 7.75
CA ARG A 119 -24.61 -9.01 6.82
C ARG A 119 -24.63 -8.55 5.35
N TYR A 120 -25.56 -7.65 4.99
CA TYR A 120 -25.71 -7.12 3.62
C TYR A 120 -25.03 -5.74 3.46
N SER A 121 -24.47 -5.16 4.52
CA SER A 121 -23.74 -3.89 4.43
C SER A 121 -22.47 -4.07 3.64
N SER A 122 -22.14 -3.10 2.77
CA SER A 122 -20.92 -3.13 1.96
C SER A 122 -19.65 -3.21 2.83
N GLY A 123 -18.59 -3.78 2.33
CA GLY A 123 -17.29 -3.76 3.00
C GLY A 123 -16.78 -2.34 3.19
N GLN A 124 -17.08 -1.43 2.27
CA GLN A 124 -16.77 0.00 2.41
C GLN A 124 -17.46 0.61 3.63
N ASP A 125 -18.73 0.30 3.89
CA ASP A 125 -19.44 0.77 5.08
C ASP A 125 -18.80 0.24 6.36
N LYS A 126 -18.43 -1.05 6.38
CA LYS A 126 -17.75 -1.68 7.52
C LYS A 126 -16.40 -1.02 7.78
N ARG A 127 -15.61 -0.77 6.72
CA ARG A 127 -14.30 -0.10 6.79
C ARG A 127 -14.45 1.33 7.27
N GLN A 128 -15.33 2.13 6.68
CA GLN A 128 -15.57 3.51 7.09
C GLN A 128 -16.02 3.61 8.55
N LYS A 129 -16.89 2.70 9.00
CA LYS A 129 -17.29 2.62 10.42
C LYS A 129 -16.09 2.36 11.33
N LYS A 130 -15.21 1.42 10.96
CA LYS A 130 -14.01 1.09 11.75
C LYS A 130 -13.06 2.27 11.82
N ILE A 131 -12.76 2.90 10.67
CA ILE A 131 -11.86 4.07 10.60
C ILE A 131 -12.47 5.23 11.39
N ALA A 132 -13.75 5.57 11.20
CA ALA A 132 -14.42 6.63 11.94
C ALA A 132 -14.35 6.41 13.47
N SER A 133 -14.56 5.16 13.92
CA SER A 133 -14.45 4.84 15.35
C SER A 133 -13.03 5.05 15.89
N GLN A 134 -12.01 4.61 15.14
CA GLN A 134 -10.60 4.79 15.50
C GLN A 134 -10.20 6.26 15.50
N THR A 135 -10.58 7.00 14.46
CA THR A 135 -10.29 8.43 14.31
C THR A 135 -10.93 9.24 15.44
N MET A 136 -12.18 8.95 15.79
CA MET A 136 -12.84 9.64 16.92
C MET A 136 -12.14 9.37 18.25
N SER A 137 -11.79 8.12 18.53
CA SER A 137 -11.04 7.78 19.76
C SER A 137 -9.69 8.51 19.82
N MET A 138 -8.99 8.59 18.68
CA MET A 138 -7.74 9.33 18.55
C MET A 138 -7.94 10.85 18.77
N ILE A 139 -8.99 11.44 18.19
CA ILE A 139 -9.31 12.85 18.40
C ILE A 139 -9.54 13.12 19.88
N ASP A 140 -10.34 12.30 20.57
CA ASP A 140 -10.65 12.50 21.99
C ASP A 140 -9.39 12.38 22.87
N GLU A 141 -8.52 11.40 22.62
CA GLU A 141 -7.23 11.24 23.30
C GLU A 141 -6.31 12.44 23.03
N TYR A 142 -6.21 12.87 21.77
CA TYR A 142 -5.25 13.89 21.35
C TYR A 142 -5.67 15.30 21.74
N LEU A 143 -6.96 15.60 21.89
CA LEU A 143 -7.44 16.84 22.47
C LEU A 143 -6.92 17.05 23.90
N LEU A 144 -6.75 15.96 24.64
CA LEU A 144 -6.18 15.98 26.00
C LEU A 144 -4.65 16.08 25.97
N ARG A 145 -4.01 15.32 25.07
CA ARG A 145 -2.56 15.20 24.98
C ARG A 145 -1.89 16.41 24.33
N TYR A 146 -2.50 16.97 23.28
CA TYR A 146 -1.95 18.07 22.48
C TYR A 146 -2.77 19.34 22.66
N LYS A 147 -3.02 19.75 23.92
CA LYS A 147 -3.77 20.96 24.27
C LYS A 147 -3.25 22.19 23.53
N GLY A 148 -4.15 22.89 22.83
CA GLY A 148 -3.83 24.09 22.05
C GLY A 148 -3.26 23.83 20.64
N ARG A 149 -2.75 22.63 20.38
CA ARG A 149 -2.30 22.23 19.03
C ARG A 149 -3.40 21.49 18.26
N LEU A 150 -4.15 20.62 18.91
CA LEU A 150 -5.39 20.06 18.38
C LEU A 150 -6.56 20.72 19.10
N ILE A 151 -7.46 21.34 18.36
CA ILE A 151 -8.64 22.01 18.90
C ILE A 151 -9.90 21.68 18.12
N LYS A 152 -11.05 21.69 18.82
CA LYS A 152 -12.37 21.65 18.18
C LYS A 152 -12.89 23.06 17.99
N LYS A 153 -13.59 23.31 16.85
CA LYS A 153 -14.26 24.57 16.57
C LYS A 153 -15.70 24.31 16.17
N ASP A 154 -16.59 25.13 16.74
CA ASP A 154 -18.01 25.15 16.37
C ASP A 154 -18.19 25.92 15.06
N THR A 155 -18.96 25.39 14.15
CA THR A 155 -19.25 25.95 12.82
C THR A 155 -20.71 26.37 12.67
N ARG A 156 -21.57 26.15 13.67
CA ARG A 156 -22.99 26.47 13.60
C ARG A 156 -23.28 27.95 13.46
N GLN A 157 -22.33 28.80 13.79
CA GLN A 157 -22.41 30.26 13.63
C GLN A 157 -22.30 30.72 12.17
N TYR A 158 -21.80 29.86 11.25
CA TYR A 158 -21.65 30.22 9.86
C TYR A 158 -22.95 29.98 9.10
N ASP A 159 -23.42 31.04 8.42
CA ASP A 159 -24.58 30.98 7.54
C ASP A 159 -24.18 30.35 6.22
N VAL A 160 -24.90 29.31 5.78
CA VAL A 160 -24.60 28.54 4.57
C VAL A 160 -25.80 28.53 3.63
N SER A 161 -25.52 28.61 2.34
CA SER A 161 -26.53 28.66 1.31
C SER A 161 -26.97 27.27 0.85
N LYS A 162 -28.27 26.98 0.91
CA LYS A 162 -28.84 25.73 0.42
C LYS A 162 -28.87 25.59 -1.12
N ASN A 163 -28.57 26.65 -1.83
CA ASN A 163 -28.77 26.73 -3.28
C ASN A 163 -27.49 26.56 -4.11
N LEU A 164 -26.33 26.28 -3.50
CA LEU A 164 -25.05 26.20 -4.20
C LEU A 164 -24.77 24.81 -4.81
N GLY A 165 -25.60 23.78 -4.55
CA GLY A 165 -25.35 22.43 -5.02
C GLY A 165 -24.18 21.72 -4.34
N VAL A 166 -23.62 22.32 -3.28
CA VAL A 166 -22.50 21.83 -2.47
C VAL A 166 -23.00 21.55 -1.05
N SER A 167 -22.40 20.60 -0.35
CA SER A 167 -22.82 20.23 1.00
C SER A 167 -22.75 21.41 1.98
N GLU A 168 -23.68 21.48 2.94
CA GLU A 168 -23.64 22.50 4.00
C GLU A 168 -22.39 22.32 4.88
N GLU A 169 -21.96 21.08 5.06
CA GLU A 169 -20.77 20.72 5.82
C GLU A 169 -19.51 21.31 5.21
N ASP A 170 -19.31 21.16 3.89
CA ASP A 170 -18.15 21.73 3.18
C ASP A 170 -18.12 23.25 3.22
N GLN A 171 -19.28 23.88 3.02
CA GLN A 171 -19.42 25.34 3.16
C GLN A 171 -18.96 25.81 4.53
N ARG A 172 -19.37 25.12 5.61
CA ARG A 172 -19.00 25.47 7.00
C ARG A 172 -17.51 25.29 7.26
N ILE A 173 -16.86 24.26 6.67
CA ILE A 173 -15.42 24.05 6.78
C ILE A 173 -14.66 25.21 6.12
N VAL A 174 -15.08 25.63 4.94
CA VAL A 174 -14.45 26.74 4.21
C VAL A 174 -14.64 28.06 4.94
N GLU A 175 -15.86 28.37 5.44
CA GLU A 175 -16.11 29.58 6.23
C GLU A 175 -15.33 29.60 7.56
N LEU A 176 -15.20 28.44 8.23
CA LEU A 176 -14.32 28.30 9.40
C LEU A 176 -12.87 28.64 9.02
N ALA A 177 -12.36 28.14 7.89
CA ALA A 177 -11.00 28.42 7.44
C ALA A 177 -10.76 29.89 7.18
N LYS A 178 -11.72 30.60 6.52
CA LYS A 178 -11.67 32.04 6.28
C LYS A 178 -11.64 32.82 7.57
N ASP A 179 -12.51 32.46 8.53
CA ASP A 179 -12.58 33.14 9.84
C ASP A 179 -11.28 32.92 10.64
N VAL A 180 -10.79 31.70 10.73
CA VAL A 180 -9.49 31.38 11.36
C VAL A 180 -8.35 32.16 10.71
N ARG A 181 -8.30 32.23 9.39
CA ARG A 181 -7.33 33.02 8.63
C ARG A 181 -7.39 34.50 9.02
N LYS A 182 -8.61 35.08 9.06
CA LYS A 182 -8.83 36.46 9.42
C LYS A 182 -8.41 36.76 10.87
N GLN A 183 -8.74 35.88 11.81
CA GLN A 183 -8.46 36.06 13.23
C GLN A 183 -6.96 35.87 13.55
N THR A 184 -6.28 34.94 12.90
CA THR A 184 -4.89 34.56 13.25
C THR A 184 -3.84 35.15 12.34
N SER A 185 -4.21 35.63 11.14
CA SER A 185 -3.30 36.03 10.05
C SER A 185 -2.34 34.91 9.66
N ARG A 186 -2.64 33.67 10.01
CA ARG A 186 -1.83 32.47 9.65
C ARG A 186 -2.33 31.84 8.38
N VAL A 187 -1.47 31.12 7.68
CA VAL A 187 -1.89 30.25 6.56
C VAL A 187 -2.80 29.16 7.10
N VAL A 188 -3.89 28.92 6.40
CA VAL A 188 -4.84 27.85 6.73
C VAL A 188 -4.97 26.98 5.50
N ASP A 189 -4.65 25.70 5.66
CA ASP A 189 -4.78 24.68 4.63
C ASP A 189 -5.96 23.77 4.98
N ILE A 190 -6.89 23.60 4.04
CA ILE A 190 -7.93 22.58 4.15
C ILE A 190 -7.42 21.33 3.48
N ILE A 191 -7.31 20.24 4.23
CA ILE A 191 -6.90 18.92 3.70
C ILE A 191 -8.17 18.11 3.44
N HIS A 192 -8.42 17.81 2.17
CA HIS A 192 -9.67 17.23 1.72
C HIS A 192 -9.45 16.16 0.64
N ASN A 193 -10.53 15.50 0.29
CA ASN A 193 -10.59 14.58 -0.84
C ASN A 193 -11.88 14.78 -1.64
N ASP A 194 -12.52 15.92 -1.45
CA ASP A 194 -13.74 16.31 -2.10
C ASP A 194 -13.48 17.30 -3.25
N LYS A 195 -14.31 17.27 -4.28
CA LYS A 195 -14.21 18.16 -5.46
C LYS A 195 -14.80 19.54 -5.19
N ASP A 196 -15.68 19.63 -4.21
CA ASP A 196 -16.50 20.80 -3.96
C ASP A 196 -15.79 21.83 -3.09
N ILE A 197 -14.92 21.40 -2.19
CA ILE A 197 -14.13 22.30 -1.31
C ILE A 197 -13.30 23.32 -2.11
N PRO A 198 -12.53 22.93 -3.16
CA PRO A 198 -11.80 23.92 -3.95
C PRO A 198 -12.67 24.94 -4.67
N LEU A 199 -13.93 24.60 -4.98
CA LEU A 199 -14.87 25.51 -5.63
C LEU A 199 -15.41 26.59 -4.68
N LEU A 200 -15.39 26.32 -3.39
CA LEU A 200 -15.86 27.22 -2.32
C LEU A 200 -14.76 28.12 -1.77
N ALA A 201 -13.50 27.70 -1.90
CA ALA A 201 -12.35 28.43 -1.39
C ALA A 201 -12.04 29.64 -2.27
N ASP A 202 -11.63 30.72 -1.64
CA ASP A 202 -11.13 31.91 -2.30
C ASP A 202 -9.57 31.93 -2.30
N GLU A 203 -8.97 32.97 -2.88
CA GLU A 203 -7.51 33.10 -2.96
C GLU A 203 -6.80 33.20 -1.59
N THR A 204 -7.53 33.31 -0.51
CA THR A 204 -6.97 33.44 0.83
C THR A 204 -6.79 32.09 1.55
N ILE A 205 -7.45 31.03 1.06
CA ILE A 205 -7.43 29.70 1.65
C ILE A 205 -6.78 28.71 0.69
N ASP A 206 -5.75 28.05 1.15
CA ASP A 206 -5.13 26.94 0.40
C ASP A 206 -5.93 25.66 0.63
N THR A 207 -6.34 25.02 -0.46
CA THR A 207 -6.97 23.70 -0.43
C THR A 207 -6.01 22.68 -0.98
N LEU A 208 -5.81 21.59 -0.26
CA LEU A 208 -4.90 20.52 -0.64
C LEU A 208 -5.66 19.20 -0.67
N TYR A 209 -5.65 18.55 -1.83
CA TYR A 209 -6.04 17.15 -1.87
C TYR A 209 -5.13 16.34 -0.94
N LEU A 210 -5.70 15.34 -0.27
CA LEU A 210 -4.93 14.46 0.61
C LEU A 210 -3.69 13.88 -0.10
N GLU A 211 -3.84 13.49 -1.36
CA GLU A 211 -2.76 12.96 -2.20
C GLU A 211 -1.65 13.99 -2.41
N ASP A 212 -2.01 15.25 -2.69
CA ASP A 212 -1.04 16.34 -2.87
C ASP A 212 -0.33 16.71 -1.55
N TYR A 213 -1.07 16.69 -0.42
CA TYR A 213 -0.47 16.86 0.90
C TYR A 213 0.55 15.75 1.18
N MET A 214 0.18 14.49 0.97
CA MET A 214 1.04 13.35 1.17
C MET A 214 2.27 13.40 0.24
N ALA A 215 2.11 13.76 -1.02
CA ALA A 215 3.19 13.94 -1.98
C ALA A 215 4.15 15.09 -1.59
N LYS A 216 3.63 16.21 -1.09
CA LYS A 216 4.46 17.31 -0.56
C LYS A 216 5.26 16.89 0.66
N ARG A 217 4.63 16.15 1.57
CA ARG A 217 5.27 15.64 2.77
C ARG A 217 6.42 14.67 2.44
N SER A 218 6.20 13.74 1.53
CA SER A 218 7.21 12.77 1.12
C SER A 218 8.43 13.40 0.47
N ASN A 219 8.26 14.44 -0.32
CA ASN A 219 9.37 15.22 -0.87
C ASN A 219 10.20 15.94 0.21
N THR A 220 9.65 16.10 1.41
CA THR A 220 10.29 16.85 2.51
C THR A 220 11.04 15.95 3.49
N GLU A 221 10.55 14.73 3.76
CA GLU A 221 11.05 13.87 4.84
C GLU A 221 11.68 12.56 4.36
N GLY A 222 11.58 12.23 3.08
CA GLY A 222 12.07 10.93 2.57
C GLY A 222 11.30 9.73 3.11
N ASN A 223 10.17 9.96 3.76
CA ASN A 223 9.34 8.89 4.33
C ASN A 223 8.14 8.61 3.41
N TYR A 224 8.43 7.97 2.30
CA TYR A 224 7.48 7.64 1.25
C TYR A 224 6.59 6.44 1.58
N GLN A 225 6.90 5.72 2.68
CA GLN A 225 6.25 4.46 3.01
C GLN A 225 4.73 4.61 3.20
N ASP A 226 4.28 5.72 3.79
CA ASP A 226 2.85 5.95 4.05
C ASP A 226 2.03 6.28 2.78
N ILE A 227 2.68 6.71 1.69
CA ILE A 227 2.01 7.07 0.43
C ILE A 227 1.83 5.86 -0.48
N LEU A 228 2.84 4.99 -0.53
CA LEU A 228 2.87 3.89 -1.49
C LEU A 228 1.99 2.71 -1.11
N ASP A 229 1.66 2.54 0.17
CA ASP A 229 0.99 1.34 0.67
C ASP A 229 -0.38 1.06 0.04
N LEU A 230 -1.12 2.07 -0.38
CA LEU A 230 -2.46 1.88 -0.94
C LEU A 230 -2.60 2.45 -2.37
N ASP A 231 -2.09 3.64 -2.63
CA ASP A 231 -2.26 4.29 -3.92
C ASP A 231 -1.43 3.62 -5.02
N MET A 232 -0.25 3.09 -4.70
CA MET A 232 0.57 2.39 -5.68
C MET A 232 -0.02 1.04 -6.08
N VAL A 233 -0.60 0.30 -5.14
CA VAL A 233 -1.30 -0.96 -5.47
C VAL A 233 -2.54 -0.66 -6.32
N PHE A 234 -3.22 0.45 -6.09
CA PHE A 234 -4.51 0.77 -6.70
C PHE A 234 -4.51 1.98 -7.64
N GLY A 235 -3.49 2.84 -7.59
CA GLY A 235 -3.36 4.03 -8.45
C GLY A 235 -3.12 3.67 -9.93
N LYS A 236 -3.43 4.60 -10.85
CA LYS A 236 -3.29 4.40 -12.30
C LYS A 236 -2.06 5.09 -12.89
N ASP A 237 -1.57 6.13 -12.24
CA ASP A 237 -0.50 6.99 -12.72
C ASP A 237 0.81 6.63 -12.01
N LEU A 238 1.62 5.81 -12.65
CA LEU A 238 2.89 5.33 -12.09
C LEU A 238 4.01 6.36 -12.16
N GLU A 239 3.94 7.31 -13.10
CA GLU A 239 4.99 8.34 -13.25
C GLU A 239 5.11 9.23 -12.01
N ARG A 240 4.00 9.41 -11.27
CA ARG A 240 3.97 10.14 -10.00
C ARG A 240 4.87 9.53 -8.93
N TYR A 241 5.11 8.23 -9.01
CA TYR A 241 5.81 7.45 -7.98
C TYR A 241 7.30 7.21 -8.28
N ASP A 242 7.78 7.64 -9.46
CA ASP A 242 9.18 7.40 -9.88
C ASP A 242 10.20 7.94 -8.87
N VAL A 243 9.98 9.17 -8.37
CA VAL A 243 10.86 9.79 -7.37
C VAL A 243 10.75 9.09 -6.02
N ALA A 244 9.54 8.71 -5.63
CA ALA A 244 9.27 8.03 -4.38
C ALA A 244 9.89 6.63 -4.37
N ALA A 245 9.68 5.85 -5.44
CA ALA A 245 10.21 4.50 -5.55
C ALA A 245 11.75 4.43 -5.46
N LYS A 246 12.44 5.46 -5.97
CA LYS A 246 13.92 5.58 -5.88
C LYS A 246 14.45 5.86 -4.46
N GLN A 247 13.61 6.31 -3.55
CA GLN A 247 14.00 6.74 -2.20
C GLN A 247 13.46 5.84 -1.09
N MET A 248 12.64 4.85 -1.45
CA MET A 248 11.99 3.95 -0.52
C MET A 248 12.65 2.60 -0.42
N ASP A 249 12.39 1.94 0.69
CA ASP A 249 12.56 0.50 0.82
C ASP A 249 11.31 -0.20 0.25
N LEU A 250 11.39 -0.63 -1.02
CA LEU A 250 10.30 -1.31 -1.72
C LEU A 250 10.02 -2.72 -1.18
N ASP A 251 10.97 -3.25 -0.39
CA ASP A 251 10.91 -4.57 0.23
C ASP A 251 10.43 -4.53 1.68
N ALA A 252 10.09 -3.34 2.18
CA ALA A 252 9.50 -3.19 3.50
C ALA A 252 8.13 -3.87 3.58
N PHE A 253 7.85 -4.49 4.72
CA PHE A 253 6.58 -5.15 4.94
C PHE A 253 5.45 -4.16 5.24
N LEU A 254 4.34 -4.34 4.55
CA LEU A 254 3.08 -3.68 4.84
C LEU A 254 2.47 -4.23 6.16
N PRO A 255 1.45 -3.55 6.72
CA PRO A 255 0.79 -4.02 7.96
C PRO A 255 0.18 -5.42 7.89
N ASP A 256 -0.07 -5.94 6.69
CA ASP A 256 -0.56 -7.30 6.44
C ASP A 256 0.58 -8.33 6.25
N GLY A 257 1.83 -7.90 6.42
CA GLY A 257 3.01 -8.74 6.29
C GLY A 257 3.49 -9.00 4.86
N MET A 258 2.87 -8.35 3.87
CA MET A 258 3.25 -8.47 2.45
C MET A 258 4.20 -7.35 2.04
N THR A 259 5.01 -7.58 1.01
CA THR A 259 5.72 -6.51 0.30
C THR A 259 4.78 -5.82 -0.69
N LEU A 260 5.16 -4.63 -1.18
CA LEU A 260 4.40 -3.95 -2.24
C LEU A 260 4.23 -4.80 -3.50
N LEU A 261 5.28 -5.55 -3.86
CA LEU A 261 5.28 -6.45 -5.01
C LEU A 261 4.23 -7.55 -4.85
N ILE A 262 4.20 -8.24 -3.69
CA ILE A 262 3.21 -9.27 -3.38
C ILE A 262 1.80 -8.69 -3.33
N SER A 263 1.62 -7.50 -2.74
CA SER A 263 0.33 -6.82 -2.70
C SER A 263 -0.20 -6.46 -4.10
N CYS A 264 0.68 -6.10 -5.04
CA CYS A 264 0.29 -5.90 -6.44
C CYS A 264 -0.18 -7.22 -7.09
N ILE A 265 0.53 -8.31 -6.88
CA ILE A 265 0.16 -9.63 -7.39
C ILE A 265 -1.23 -10.04 -6.86
N ARG A 266 -1.48 -9.85 -5.57
CA ARG A 266 -2.73 -10.27 -4.90
C ARG A 266 -3.87 -9.26 -4.99
N CYS A 267 -3.70 -8.11 -5.63
CA CYS A 267 -4.65 -6.98 -5.59
C CYS A 267 -6.07 -7.30 -6.13
N ASN A 268 -6.21 -8.34 -6.94
CA ASN A 268 -7.50 -8.82 -7.48
C ASN A 268 -8.07 -10.04 -6.76
N GLU A 269 -7.50 -10.46 -5.64
CA GLU A 269 -8.12 -11.48 -4.78
C GLU A 269 -9.38 -10.94 -4.12
N PRO A 270 -10.39 -11.79 -3.85
CA PRO A 270 -11.68 -11.35 -3.31
C PRO A 270 -11.56 -10.50 -2.05
N GLU A 271 -10.67 -10.86 -1.13
CA GLU A 271 -10.42 -10.13 0.11
C GLU A 271 -9.87 -8.72 -0.15
N LYS A 272 -8.92 -8.59 -1.08
CA LYS A 272 -8.34 -7.29 -1.47
C LYS A 272 -9.32 -6.45 -2.29
N ILE A 273 -10.15 -7.07 -3.11
CA ILE A 273 -11.26 -6.39 -3.79
C ILE A 273 -12.27 -5.89 -2.76
N GLU A 274 -12.66 -6.71 -1.77
CA GLU A 274 -13.57 -6.31 -0.71
C GLU A 274 -12.99 -5.18 0.13
N GLU A 275 -11.72 -5.26 0.49
CA GLU A 275 -11.03 -4.19 1.22
C GLU A 275 -11.09 -2.85 0.48
N ARG A 276 -10.90 -2.87 -0.84
CA ARG A 276 -10.88 -1.67 -1.70
C ARG A 276 -12.25 -1.14 -2.06
N THR A 277 -13.20 -2.03 -2.41
CA THR A 277 -14.48 -1.66 -3.01
C THR A 277 -15.68 -1.84 -2.08
N GLY A 278 -15.47 -2.54 -0.97
CA GLY A 278 -16.53 -2.89 -0.03
C GLY A 278 -17.35 -4.12 -0.43
N SER A 279 -16.98 -4.81 -1.50
CA SER A 279 -17.61 -6.05 -1.94
C SER A 279 -16.60 -6.98 -2.59
N PRO A 280 -16.62 -8.30 -2.32
CA PRO A 280 -15.72 -9.27 -2.95
C PRO A 280 -15.92 -9.36 -4.49
N ASP A 281 -17.11 -8.97 -4.98
CA ASP A 281 -17.45 -8.88 -6.41
C ASP A 281 -17.21 -7.47 -6.99
N GLY A 282 -16.50 -6.61 -6.28
CA GLY A 282 -16.20 -5.25 -6.69
C GLY A 282 -15.33 -5.17 -7.95
N ARG A 283 -15.14 -3.93 -8.45
CA ARG A 283 -14.39 -3.71 -9.69
C ARG A 283 -12.94 -4.16 -9.54
N ARG A 284 -12.50 -5.04 -10.43
CA ARG A 284 -11.12 -5.53 -10.53
C ARG A 284 -10.20 -4.49 -11.17
N ILE A 285 -8.92 -4.56 -10.82
CA ILE A 285 -7.87 -3.81 -11.51
C ILE A 285 -7.58 -4.53 -12.83
N PRO A 286 -7.51 -3.81 -13.97
CA PRO A 286 -7.15 -4.43 -15.24
C PRO A 286 -5.78 -5.11 -15.17
N GLU A 287 -5.65 -6.34 -15.65
CA GLU A 287 -4.41 -7.12 -15.65
C GLU A 287 -3.20 -6.36 -16.28
N PRO A 288 -3.36 -5.66 -17.43
CA PRO A 288 -2.24 -4.88 -17.98
C PRO A 288 -1.73 -3.78 -17.05
N LEU A 289 -2.59 -3.25 -16.15
CA LEU A 289 -2.17 -2.26 -15.16
C LEU A 289 -1.40 -2.93 -14.02
N ILE A 290 -1.80 -4.14 -13.60
CA ILE A 290 -1.07 -4.93 -12.59
C ILE A 290 0.32 -5.25 -13.11
N GLN A 291 0.42 -5.76 -14.32
CA GLN A 291 1.69 -6.06 -14.98
C GLN A 291 2.62 -4.84 -15.07
N LYS A 292 2.08 -3.67 -15.42
CA LYS A 292 2.85 -2.41 -15.40
C LYS A 292 3.37 -2.05 -14.01
N LYS A 293 2.57 -2.26 -12.96
CA LYS A 293 2.98 -2.00 -11.59
C LYS A 293 4.08 -2.94 -11.13
N ILE A 294 3.96 -4.23 -11.44
CA ILE A 294 4.97 -5.24 -11.12
C ILE A 294 6.29 -4.87 -11.80
N ARG A 295 6.27 -4.58 -13.12
CA ARG A 295 7.47 -4.13 -13.84
C ARG A 295 8.07 -2.85 -13.23
N PHE A 296 7.23 -1.85 -12.95
CA PHE A 296 7.67 -0.61 -12.32
C PHE A 296 8.41 -0.86 -10.99
N LEU A 297 7.86 -1.70 -10.10
CA LEU A 297 8.50 -2.03 -8.82
C LEU A 297 9.85 -2.73 -9.02
N LEU A 298 9.91 -3.70 -9.93
CA LEU A 298 11.11 -4.46 -10.24
C LEU A 298 12.20 -3.58 -10.90
N GLU A 299 11.81 -2.68 -11.80
CA GLU A 299 12.70 -1.68 -12.42
C GLU A 299 13.30 -0.69 -11.41
N HIS A 300 12.60 -0.45 -10.30
CA HIS A 300 13.06 0.42 -9.20
C HIS A 300 13.77 -0.34 -8.07
N GLY A 301 14.01 -1.64 -8.24
CA GLY A 301 14.87 -2.44 -7.36
C GLY A 301 14.14 -3.24 -6.29
N ALA A 302 12.81 -3.44 -6.41
CA ALA A 302 12.12 -4.43 -5.57
C ALA A 302 12.69 -5.83 -5.78
N ASP A 303 12.93 -6.56 -4.71
CA ASP A 303 13.48 -7.91 -4.76
C ASP A 303 12.39 -8.92 -5.19
N PRO A 304 12.50 -9.57 -6.37
CA PRO A 304 11.56 -10.58 -6.83
C PRO A 304 11.54 -11.84 -5.96
N ASN A 305 12.49 -11.98 -5.04
CA ASN A 305 12.67 -13.12 -4.16
C ASN A 305 12.32 -12.84 -2.70
N LYS A 306 11.90 -11.61 -2.37
CA LYS A 306 11.56 -11.25 -1.00
C LYS A 306 10.25 -11.92 -0.60
N PRO A 307 10.27 -12.88 0.35
CA PRO A 307 9.05 -13.53 0.82
C PRO A 307 8.20 -12.57 1.67
N ASP A 308 6.93 -12.89 1.84
CA ASP A 308 6.09 -12.24 2.85
C ASP A 308 6.58 -12.59 4.28
N SER A 309 6.08 -11.85 5.26
CA SER A 309 6.39 -12.11 6.68
C SER A 309 5.32 -12.98 7.37
N ASN A 310 4.45 -13.62 6.59
CA ASN A 310 3.45 -14.54 7.10
C ASN A 310 4.10 -15.87 7.49
N GLN A 311 3.38 -16.70 8.22
CA GLN A 311 3.89 -17.97 8.74
C GLN A 311 4.42 -18.95 7.68
N TYR A 312 4.09 -18.75 6.41
CA TYR A 312 4.50 -19.62 5.29
C TYR A 312 5.65 -19.04 4.47
N CYS A 313 6.01 -17.75 4.66
CA CYS A 313 7.12 -17.07 3.97
C CYS A 313 7.08 -17.24 2.45
N HIS A 314 5.91 -17.07 1.82
CA HIS A 314 5.75 -17.27 0.39
C HIS A 314 6.43 -16.16 -0.43
N THR A 315 7.17 -16.56 -1.44
CA THR A 315 7.80 -15.63 -2.40
C THR A 315 6.77 -15.05 -3.38
N PRO A 316 7.05 -13.92 -4.05
CA PRO A 316 6.19 -13.39 -5.11
C PRO A 316 5.83 -14.42 -6.18
N LEU A 317 6.76 -15.31 -6.54
CA LEU A 317 6.56 -16.37 -7.54
C LEU A 317 5.54 -17.41 -7.06
N GLU A 318 5.62 -17.80 -5.79
CA GLU A 318 4.67 -18.74 -5.16
C GLU A 318 3.26 -18.14 -5.07
N HIS A 319 3.14 -16.84 -4.76
CA HIS A 319 1.85 -16.16 -4.79
C HIS A 319 1.17 -16.19 -6.18
N CYS A 320 1.92 -16.12 -7.28
CA CYS A 320 1.37 -16.31 -8.62
C CYS A 320 0.86 -17.74 -8.84
N LEU A 321 1.55 -18.73 -8.27
CA LEU A 321 1.17 -20.14 -8.39
C LEU A 321 -0.06 -20.50 -7.56
N GLU A 322 -0.28 -19.85 -6.44
CA GLU A 322 -1.42 -20.08 -5.57
C GLU A 322 -2.67 -19.30 -5.99
N LYS A 323 -2.46 -18.20 -6.75
CA LYS A 323 -3.55 -17.36 -7.24
C LYS A 323 -4.51 -18.14 -8.15
N TYR A 324 -5.81 -17.97 -7.93
CA TYR A 324 -6.88 -18.57 -8.76
C TYR A 324 -6.96 -20.11 -8.79
N GLN A 325 -6.68 -20.77 -7.67
CA GLN A 325 -6.77 -22.25 -7.57
C GLN A 325 -8.14 -22.83 -8.00
N ASP A 326 -9.23 -22.08 -7.85
CA ASP A 326 -10.61 -22.55 -8.10
C ASP A 326 -11.18 -22.18 -9.49
N ARG A 327 -10.45 -21.49 -10.34
CA ARG A 327 -10.94 -21.18 -11.69
C ARG A 327 -10.80 -22.39 -12.58
N ARG A 328 -11.95 -23.00 -12.84
CA ARG A 328 -12.09 -24.08 -13.82
C ARG A 328 -11.74 -23.58 -15.21
N ASP A 329 -10.84 -24.29 -15.87
CA ASP A 329 -10.67 -24.41 -17.34
C ASP A 329 -10.58 -23.12 -18.18
N ALA A 330 -10.19 -21.97 -17.64
CA ALA A 330 -9.90 -20.82 -18.46
C ALA A 330 -8.47 -20.95 -19.02
N GLY A 331 -8.35 -21.04 -20.35
CA GLY A 331 -7.09 -21.10 -21.06
C GLY A 331 -6.18 -19.88 -20.84
N ASP A 332 -6.67 -18.84 -20.16
CA ASP A 332 -5.97 -17.63 -19.79
C ASP A 332 -5.98 -17.47 -18.26
N ASP A 333 -4.94 -17.96 -17.60
CA ASP A 333 -4.65 -17.62 -16.22
C ASP A 333 -3.92 -16.27 -16.22
N PRO A 334 -4.55 -15.17 -15.74
CA PRO A 334 -3.95 -13.83 -15.78
C PRO A 334 -2.64 -13.76 -15.00
N ALA A 335 -2.48 -14.57 -13.96
CA ALA A 335 -1.27 -14.60 -13.16
C ALA A 335 -0.06 -15.22 -13.89
N PHE A 336 -0.26 -15.87 -15.04
CA PHE A 336 0.83 -16.44 -15.82
C PHE A 336 1.77 -15.37 -16.39
N GLU A 337 1.23 -14.27 -16.88
CA GLU A 337 2.06 -13.15 -17.35
C GLU A 337 2.83 -12.48 -16.20
N GLU A 338 2.19 -12.30 -15.03
CA GLU A 338 2.84 -11.80 -13.82
C GLU A 338 4.01 -12.72 -13.41
N PHE A 339 3.78 -14.04 -13.44
CA PHE A 339 4.78 -15.05 -13.19
C PHE A 339 5.96 -14.96 -14.18
N CYS A 340 5.70 -14.78 -15.48
CA CYS A 340 6.74 -14.62 -16.49
C CYS A 340 7.56 -13.34 -16.25
N ILE A 341 6.92 -12.23 -15.87
CA ILE A 341 7.61 -10.97 -15.53
C ILE A 341 8.57 -11.19 -14.35
N LEU A 342 8.14 -11.87 -13.29
CA LEU A 342 9.01 -12.18 -12.15
C LEU A 342 10.26 -12.97 -12.57
N LEU A 343 10.09 -13.97 -13.45
CA LEU A 343 11.21 -14.75 -13.99
C LEU A 343 12.16 -13.90 -14.83
N GLU A 344 11.64 -12.96 -15.65
CA GLU A 344 12.45 -12.02 -16.44
C GLU A 344 13.35 -11.13 -15.55
N TYR A 345 12.88 -10.80 -14.34
CA TYR A 345 13.63 -9.98 -13.37
C TYR A 345 14.39 -10.80 -12.32
N GLY A 346 14.58 -12.09 -12.54
CA GLY A 346 15.48 -12.93 -11.76
C GLY A 346 14.85 -13.55 -10.51
N ALA A 347 13.54 -13.82 -10.53
CA ALA A 347 12.94 -14.64 -9.49
C ALA A 347 13.55 -16.05 -9.49
N ASP A 348 13.93 -16.51 -8.31
CA ASP A 348 14.54 -17.83 -8.12
C ASP A 348 13.48 -18.93 -8.15
N TYR A 349 13.45 -19.64 -9.26
CA TYR A 349 12.49 -20.72 -9.53
C TYR A 349 12.86 -22.07 -8.90
N ASN A 350 14.01 -22.15 -8.23
CA ASN A 350 14.42 -23.33 -7.46
C ASN A 350 14.35 -23.09 -5.93
N LYS A 351 14.08 -21.84 -5.50
CA LYS A 351 14.02 -21.51 -4.07
C LYS A 351 12.83 -22.18 -3.43
N CYS A 352 13.09 -22.80 -2.29
CA CYS A 352 12.05 -23.35 -1.43
C CYS A 352 11.62 -22.30 -0.41
N SER A 353 10.32 -22.20 -0.13
CA SER A 353 9.80 -21.42 1.00
C SER A 353 10.13 -22.18 2.31
N VAL A 354 11.19 -21.74 2.98
CA VAL A 354 11.56 -22.21 4.33
C VAL A 354 12.00 -21.00 5.13
N ASP A 355 11.43 -20.83 6.30
CA ASP A 355 11.95 -19.89 7.29
C ASP A 355 13.18 -20.50 7.96
N GLU A 356 14.36 -20.16 7.47
CA GLU A 356 15.65 -20.58 8.04
C GLU A 356 15.88 -20.06 9.48
N THR A 357 15.03 -19.17 9.98
CA THR A 357 15.17 -18.50 11.28
C THR A 357 14.36 -19.15 12.40
N GLN A 358 13.46 -20.11 12.10
CA GLN A 358 12.62 -20.76 13.09
C GLN A 358 13.19 -22.13 13.50
N PRO A 359 13.33 -22.41 14.79
CA PRO A 359 13.69 -23.75 15.23
C PRO A 359 12.55 -24.74 14.92
N SER A 360 12.93 -25.92 14.46
CA SER A 360 12.13 -27.04 13.95
C SER A 360 11.01 -27.61 14.88
N ASP A 361 10.66 -26.92 15.94
CA ASP A 361 9.82 -27.48 17.04
C ASP A 361 8.36 -27.01 17.04
N LYS A 362 7.93 -26.19 16.07
CA LYS A 362 6.50 -25.89 15.93
C LYS A 362 5.96 -26.57 14.68
N ARG A 363 5.11 -27.56 14.86
CA ARG A 363 4.30 -28.23 13.85
C ARG A 363 3.53 -27.18 13.02
N ILE A 364 4.18 -26.66 12.00
CA ILE A 364 3.55 -25.90 10.93
C ILE A 364 3.02 -26.95 9.95
N SER A 365 1.83 -26.74 9.45
CA SER A 365 1.06 -27.70 8.66
C SER A 365 1.94 -28.47 7.65
N GLU A 366 1.93 -29.79 7.74
CA GLU A 366 2.75 -30.76 7.03
C GLU A 366 2.67 -30.68 5.47
N ILE A 367 2.00 -29.67 4.90
CA ILE A 367 1.64 -29.69 3.49
C ILE A 367 2.58 -28.86 2.59
N ASN A 368 3.26 -27.81 3.12
CA ASN A 368 4.00 -26.86 2.26
C ASN A 368 5.46 -26.56 2.65
N GLU A 369 6.07 -27.28 3.58
CA GLU A 369 7.46 -26.99 3.95
C GLU A 369 8.44 -27.48 2.89
N GLY A 370 9.18 -26.55 2.31
CA GLY A 370 10.26 -26.82 1.37
C GLY A 370 9.82 -27.13 -0.07
N ASN A 371 8.61 -26.71 -0.45
CA ASN A 371 8.18 -26.86 -1.85
C ASN A 371 8.94 -25.91 -2.76
N THR A 372 9.40 -26.42 -3.90
CA THR A 372 9.85 -25.56 -5.01
C THR A 372 8.63 -25.05 -5.81
N PRO A 373 8.76 -23.94 -6.55
CA PRO A 373 7.72 -23.47 -7.47
C PRO A 373 7.22 -24.57 -8.42
N LEU A 374 8.09 -25.47 -8.89
CA LEU A 374 7.71 -26.60 -9.72
C LEU A 374 6.78 -27.59 -8.98
N MET A 375 7.07 -27.89 -7.73
CA MET A 375 6.21 -28.77 -6.90
C MET A 375 4.83 -28.17 -6.69
N ILE A 376 4.76 -26.86 -6.41
CA ILE A 376 3.50 -26.12 -6.20
C ILE A 376 2.70 -26.13 -7.51
N ALA A 377 3.31 -25.81 -8.64
CA ALA A 377 2.66 -25.84 -9.95
C ALA A 377 2.11 -27.22 -10.30
N CYS A 378 2.86 -28.28 -10.01
CA CYS A 378 2.43 -29.67 -10.20
C CYS A 378 1.24 -30.05 -9.32
N TYR A 379 1.30 -29.71 -8.03
CA TYR A 379 0.22 -29.99 -7.08
C TYR A 379 -1.10 -29.30 -7.44
N HIS A 380 -1.04 -28.08 -7.99
CA HIS A 380 -2.22 -27.34 -8.46
C HIS A 380 -2.61 -27.68 -9.92
N GLY A 381 -1.84 -28.50 -10.61
CA GLY A 381 -2.13 -28.93 -12.00
C GLY A 381 -2.03 -27.77 -13.01
N LYS A 382 -1.10 -26.84 -12.79
CA LYS A 382 -0.87 -25.64 -13.62
C LYS A 382 0.05 -25.94 -14.80
N VAL A 383 -0.49 -26.53 -15.86
CA VAL A 383 0.28 -27.06 -17.00
C VAL A 383 1.22 -26.04 -17.62
N LYS A 384 0.73 -24.84 -17.99
CA LYS A 384 1.55 -23.78 -18.61
C LYS A 384 2.73 -23.35 -17.73
N TYR A 385 2.55 -23.30 -16.40
CA TYR A 385 3.62 -22.96 -15.46
C TYR A 385 4.67 -24.07 -15.35
N VAL A 386 4.23 -25.33 -15.33
CA VAL A 386 5.17 -26.48 -15.32
C VAL A 386 6.00 -26.49 -16.60
N GLU A 387 5.38 -26.35 -17.78
CA GLU A 387 6.08 -26.26 -19.06
C GLU A 387 7.08 -25.10 -19.08
N LYS A 388 6.68 -23.91 -18.58
CA LYS A 388 7.56 -22.74 -18.48
C LYS A 388 8.74 -22.99 -17.55
N LEU A 389 8.51 -23.51 -16.34
CA LEU A 389 9.56 -23.83 -15.38
C LEU A 389 10.53 -24.87 -15.93
N CYS A 390 10.02 -25.93 -16.54
CA CYS A 390 10.85 -26.99 -17.15
C CYS A 390 11.64 -26.50 -18.37
N SER A 391 11.27 -25.38 -19.00
CA SER A 391 12.04 -24.77 -20.07
C SER A 391 13.23 -23.92 -19.58
N LEU A 392 13.34 -23.66 -18.27
CA LEU A 392 14.40 -22.86 -17.69
C LEU A 392 15.67 -23.70 -17.47
N PRO A 393 16.86 -23.09 -17.61
CA PRO A 393 18.12 -23.78 -17.34
C PRO A 393 18.23 -24.17 -15.85
N ASP A 394 18.88 -25.25 -15.56
CA ASP A 394 19.23 -25.71 -14.21
C ASP A 394 18.02 -25.90 -13.27
N ILE A 395 16.82 -26.17 -13.83
CA ILE A 395 15.62 -26.48 -13.03
C ILE A 395 15.84 -27.76 -12.21
N CYS A 396 15.60 -27.68 -10.90
CA CYS A 396 15.75 -28.81 -9.98
C CYS A 396 14.53 -29.73 -10.01
N ILE A 397 14.37 -30.55 -11.05
CA ILE A 397 13.21 -31.43 -11.28
C ILE A 397 13.04 -32.45 -10.14
N ASN A 398 14.13 -32.97 -9.59
CA ASN A 398 14.16 -34.03 -8.58
C ASN A 398 14.36 -33.48 -7.14
N ALA A 399 14.24 -32.17 -6.93
CA ALA A 399 14.25 -31.63 -5.57
C ALA A 399 13.17 -32.31 -4.72
N GLN A 400 13.44 -32.46 -3.43
CA GLN A 400 12.51 -33.02 -2.46
C GLN A 400 12.10 -31.99 -1.41
N ASP A 401 10.80 -31.94 -1.08
CA ASP A 401 10.31 -31.16 0.05
C ASP A 401 10.63 -31.85 1.39
N CYS A 402 10.23 -31.26 2.50
CA CYS A 402 10.43 -31.82 3.85
C CYS A 402 9.81 -33.21 4.04
N ASN A 403 8.82 -33.61 3.24
CA ASN A 403 8.19 -34.92 3.27
C ASN A 403 8.81 -35.91 2.26
N GLY A 404 9.85 -35.48 1.55
CA GLY A 404 10.51 -36.26 0.51
C GLY A 404 9.74 -36.26 -0.81
N TYR A 405 8.72 -35.44 -0.98
CA TYR A 405 7.97 -35.38 -2.22
C TYR A 405 8.76 -34.62 -3.30
N THR A 406 8.85 -35.21 -4.48
CA THR A 406 9.30 -34.53 -5.70
C THR A 406 8.12 -33.96 -6.47
N ALA A 407 8.40 -33.14 -7.50
CA ALA A 407 7.35 -32.63 -8.40
C ALA A 407 6.52 -33.77 -9.02
N LEU A 408 7.18 -34.88 -9.39
CA LEU A 408 6.52 -36.08 -9.93
C LEU A 408 5.59 -36.73 -8.89
N ILE A 409 6.06 -36.87 -7.64
CA ILE A 409 5.22 -37.41 -6.54
C ILE A 409 4.05 -36.49 -6.27
N LYS A 410 4.23 -35.16 -6.26
CA LYS A 410 3.14 -34.17 -6.09
C LYS A 410 2.06 -34.30 -7.16
N CYS A 411 2.43 -34.58 -8.44
CA CYS A 411 1.45 -34.88 -9.49
C CYS A 411 0.63 -36.13 -9.19
N ALA A 412 1.30 -37.22 -8.77
CA ALA A 412 0.63 -38.47 -8.45
C ALA A 412 -0.33 -38.32 -7.24
N VAL A 413 0.12 -37.67 -6.17
CA VAL A 413 -0.70 -37.37 -4.97
C VAL A 413 -1.90 -36.52 -5.33
N ALA A 414 -1.69 -35.44 -6.11
CA ALA A 414 -2.80 -34.54 -6.50
C ALA A 414 -3.81 -35.26 -7.40
N ARG A 415 -3.35 -36.12 -8.33
CA ARG A 415 -4.20 -37.00 -9.12
C ARG A 415 -5.05 -37.91 -8.22
N TRP A 416 -4.40 -38.62 -7.30
CA TRP A 416 -5.08 -39.53 -6.35
C TRP A 416 -6.14 -38.80 -5.53
N ASN A 417 -5.79 -37.65 -4.93
CA ASN A 417 -6.72 -36.82 -4.17
C ASN A 417 -7.94 -36.39 -4.99
N ARG A 418 -7.73 -36.02 -6.28
CA ARG A 418 -8.81 -35.60 -7.18
C ARG A 418 -9.71 -36.78 -7.56
N LYS A 419 -9.11 -37.94 -7.90
CA LYS A 419 -9.82 -39.16 -8.23
C LYS A 419 -10.69 -39.60 -7.06
N ASN A 420 -10.14 -39.59 -5.84
CA ASN A 420 -10.85 -39.95 -4.61
C ASN A 420 -12.02 -39.03 -4.29
N GLN A 421 -11.98 -37.76 -4.78
CA GLN A 421 -13.07 -36.77 -4.64
C GLN A 421 -14.05 -36.78 -5.83
N GLY A 422 -13.92 -37.70 -6.78
CA GLY A 422 -14.73 -37.72 -8.01
C GLY A 422 -14.54 -36.48 -8.90
N LYS A 423 -13.39 -35.77 -8.80
CA LYS A 423 -13.07 -34.58 -9.58
C LYS A 423 -12.22 -34.91 -10.78
N ARG A 424 -12.27 -34.09 -11.85
CA ARG A 424 -11.41 -34.24 -13.02
C ARG A 424 -9.93 -34.17 -12.63
N TYR A 425 -9.13 -35.08 -13.20
CA TYR A 425 -7.71 -35.22 -12.92
C TYR A 425 -6.81 -35.33 -14.18
N ASP A 426 -7.38 -35.26 -15.39
CA ASP A 426 -6.69 -35.46 -16.68
C ASP A 426 -5.41 -34.61 -16.80
N ARG A 427 -5.40 -33.38 -16.26
CA ARG A 427 -4.24 -32.49 -16.29
C ARG A 427 -3.05 -33.02 -15.49
N TYR A 428 -3.33 -33.74 -14.39
CA TYR A 428 -2.27 -34.33 -13.56
C TYR A 428 -1.64 -35.54 -14.24
N GLU A 429 -2.41 -36.27 -15.03
CA GLU A 429 -1.90 -37.36 -15.85
C GLU A 429 -0.98 -36.83 -16.95
N LYS A 430 -1.38 -35.75 -17.65
CA LYS A 430 -0.51 -35.08 -18.63
C LYS A 430 0.80 -34.61 -17.99
N LEU A 431 0.74 -33.96 -16.83
CA LEU A 431 1.91 -33.48 -16.11
C LEU A 431 2.81 -34.62 -15.64
N TYR A 432 2.22 -35.71 -15.14
CA TYR A 432 2.98 -36.88 -14.70
C TYR A 432 3.80 -37.48 -15.84
N TYR A 433 3.17 -37.73 -16.98
CA TYR A 433 3.86 -38.26 -18.15
C TYR A 433 4.85 -37.27 -18.75
N PHE A 434 4.53 -35.99 -18.81
CA PHE A 434 5.46 -34.94 -19.22
C PHE A 434 6.74 -34.95 -18.37
N LEU A 435 6.60 -34.92 -17.04
CA LEU A 435 7.76 -34.95 -16.14
C LEU A 435 8.54 -36.23 -16.24
N LYS A 436 7.87 -37.39 -16.34
CA LYS A 436 8.49 -38.69 -16.39
C LYS A 436 9.20 -38.92 -17.73
N ASP A 437 8.49 -38.73 -18.84
CA ASP A 437 8.94 -39.20 -20.16
C ASP A 437 9.74 -38.14 -20.93
N GLU A 438 9.37 -36.84 -20.80
CA GLU A 438 10.06 -35.77 -21.51
C GLU A 438 11.14 -35.10 -20.66
N MET A 439 10.86 -34.88 -19.36
CA MET A 439 11.82 -34.25 -18.46
C MET A 439 12.70 -35.21 -17.69
N HIS A 440 12.52 -36.51 -17.87
CA HIS A 440 13.31 -37.60 -17.28
C HIS A 440 13.43 -37.52 -15.75
N ALA A 441 12.30 -37.10 -15.07
CA ALA A 441 12.25 -37.09 -13.63
C ALA A 441 12.52 -38.49 -13.04
N ASP A 442 13.29 -38.56 -11.98
CA ASP A 442 13.65 -39.81 -11.33
C ASP A 442 12.42 -40.42 -10.64
N THR A 443 11.99 -41.59 -11.15
CA THR A 443 10.83 -42.33 -10.67
C THR A 443 11.10 -43.16 -9.43
N LEU A 444 12.39 -43.36 -9.07
CA LEU A 444 12.80 -44.19 -7.93
C LEU A 444 12.92 -43.46 -6.62
N ILE A 445 12.85 -42.11 -6.64
CA ILE A 445 12.89 -41.30 -5.41
C ILE A 445 11.66 -41.62 -4.55
N ARG A 446 11.93 -41.76 -3.26
CA ARG A 446 10.92 -42.16 -2.27
C ARG A 446 10.61 -41.02 -1.29
N ASP A 447 9.34 -40.93 -0.93
CA ASP A 447 8.88 -40.05 0.15
C ASP A 447 9.29 -40.61 1.53
N ARG A 448 9.01 -39.84 2.61
CA ARG A 448 9.28 -40.26 3.99
C ARG A 448 8.56 -41.57 4.40
N ASN A 449 7.50 -41.92 3.69
CA ASN A 449 6.76 -43.16 3.90
C ASN A 449 7.26 -44.29 3.00
N ASN A 450 8.44 -44.12 2.40
CA ASN A 450 9.10 -45.06 1.51
C ASN A 450 8.34 -45.40 0.21
N ARG A 451 7.48 -44.43 -0.27
CA ARG A 451 6.67 -44.57 -1.46
C ARG A 451 7.25 -43.76 -2.61
N THR A 452 7.27 -44.35 -3.80
CA THR A 452 7.63 -43.72 -5.06
C THR A 452 6.43 -42.98 -5.68
N ALA A 453 6.66 -42.25 -6.76
CA ALA A 453 5.58 -41.66 -7.56
C ALA A 453 4.65 -42.74 -8.15
N GLN A 454 5.18 -43.91 -8.51
CA GLN A 454 4.38 -45.02 -9.00
C GLN A 454 3.51 -45.63 -7.92
N ASP A 455 4.00 -45.76 -6.68
CA ASP A 455 3.21 -46.27 -5.55
C ASP A 455 2.01 -45.36 -5.24
N TRP A 456 2.16 -44.06 -5.42
CA TRP A 456 1.07 -43.09 -5.29
C TRP A 456 0.10 -43.15 -6.49
N TRP A 457 0.61 -43.39 -7.70
CA TRP A 457 -0.17 -43.49 -8.92
C TRP A 457 -1.11 -44.68 -8.90
N ASP A 458 -0.61 -45.86 -8.47
CA ASP A 458 -1.34 -47.13 -8.43
C ASP A 458 -2.17 -47.29 -7.14
N ARG A 459 -2.13 -46.30 -6.23
CA ARG A 459 -2.87 -46.36 -4.98
C ARG A 459 -4.38 -46.41 -5.26
N PRO A 460 -5.11 -47.42 -4.74
CA PRO A 460 -6.56 -47.52 -4.90
C PRO A 460 -7.25 -46.31 -4.25
N THR A 461 -8.40 -45.93 -4.77
CA THR A 461 -9.26 -44.90 -4.16
C THR A 461 -10.32 -45.58 -3.31
N GLU A 462 -10.87 -44.86 -2.32
CA GLU A 462 -11.96 -45.37 -1.48
C GLU A 462 -13.18 -45.79 -2.31
N LEU A 463 -13.39 -45.14 -3.45
CA LEU A 463 -14.46 -45.48 -4.42
C LEU A 463 -14.21 -46.81 -5.12
N GLU A 464 -12.95 -47.23 -5.32
CA GLU A 464 -12.61 -48.52 -5.95
C GLU A 464 -12.60 -49.68 -4.94
N GLU A 465 -12.36 -49.38 -3.66
CA GLU A 465 -12.41 -50.39 -2.58
C GLU A 465 -13.87 -50.82 -2.24
N GLU A 466 -14.86 -49.92 -2.50
CA GLU A 466 -16.29 -50.27 -2.31
C GLU A 466 -16.83 -51.16 -3.42
N ASP A 467 -16.35 -51.00 -4.69
CA ASP A 467 -16.76 -51.82 -5.83
C ASP A 467 -16.17 -53.24 -5.83
N GLU A 468 -15.05 -53.50 -5.10
CA GLU A 468 -14.48 -54.84 -4.96
C GLU A 468 -15.11 -55.66 -3.81
N ASN A 469 -15.93 -55.03 -2.99
CA ASN A 469 -16.60 -55.69 -1.83
C ASN A 469 -18.10 -55.96 -2.06
N ASP A 470 -18.66 -55.60 -3.22
CA ASP A 470 -20.00 -55.95 -3.68
C ASP A 470 -19.94 -57.11 -4.73
#